data_41fdb7abb5184f71d2327a281a9923ee
#
_entry.id   41fdb7abb5184f71d2327a281a9923ee
#
_cell.length_a   1.000
_cell.length_b   1.000
_cell.length_c   1.000
_cell.angle_alpha   90.00
_cell.angle_beta   90.00
_cell.angle_gamma   90.00
#
_symmetry.space_group_name_H-M   'P 1'
#
loop_
_entity.id
_entity.type
_entity.pdbx_description
1 polymer ?
#
loop_
_entity_poly.entity_id
_entity_poly.type
_entity_poly.pdbx_seq_one_letter_code
_entity_poly.pdbx_strand_id
1 'polypeptide(L)'
;MSTLRPFYFMVVFWGAAYRRYFTELLLPSLLSPNNLPGLRRERGNRFLIVTTREDWRAIQEDGMFRLLGTYAEPVWLEMRPPDPGDPKMLVMSRGHRRMAARAFEDRAYGVFLSPEMVFSDGSVATMGRLADAGKKVVLGVAIRFRYETMVPEMERRGHLQPGQPLGIGSRDLMRIALQNLHSETLRYEFDAPWFAEYPVSIYWRVPRGDGIIIHSFSWASLVIDYGALAHHDTSTFENWTVDGNYIFRNFPNPSDIYVVTDSDELALVTFTRESELHFDLVPYLAGRAPWIATWYKLNQIRALKDSEVMDPLKRRIFPTPVYLHASEVSPVWDTTRLRVARLIKRACEAPGRIDKLVALLLALTAPDLGTRLLGAFGGRFAFVLWAWRYRRFVWQRLKERGGLAAGRSRLDDGRDWASPALGPMNPIWSLRSLLREKVLQTPSSVRQRAALPTSGSDQLLDREATGAGGPSERDESVIHSERSR
;
A
#
# COMPACT_ATOMS: atom_id res chain seq x y z
N MET A 1 15.93 -31.48 19.45
CA MET A 1 16.46 -30.22 18.84
C MET A 1 15.42 -29.67 17.93
N SER A 2 14.95 -28.45 18.16
CA SER A 2 14.03 -27.80 17.23
C SER A 2 14.76 -27.59 15.89
N THR A 3 14.26 -28.15 14.80
CA THR A 3 14.81 -27.92 13.47
C THR A 3 14.66 -26.45 13.13
N LEU A 4 15.78 -25.78 12.80
CA LEU A 4 15.79 -24.38 12.36
C LEU A 4 14.95 -24.26 11.10
N ARG A 5 13.89 -23.43 11.13
CA ARG A 5 13.02 -23.20 9.97
C ARG A 5 13.60 -22.13 9.06
N PRO A 6 13.43 -22.26 7.73
CA PRO A 6 13.94 -21.31 6.76
C PRO A 6 13.19 -19.98 6.78
N PHE A 7 13.88 -18.92 6.35
CA PHE A 7 13.25 -17.66 5.95
C PHE A 7 13.06 -17.63 4.44
N TYR A 8 11.86 -17.26 4.01
CA TYR A 8 11.50 -17.01 2.62
C TYR A 8 11.33 -15.53 2.41
N PHE A 9 12.30 -14.90 1.78
CA PHE A 9 12.23 -13.50 1.35
C PHE A 9 11.44 -13.47 0.04
N MET A 10 10.40 -12.66 -0.02
CA MET A 10 9.37 -12.75 -1.05
C MET A 10 9.19 -11.40 -1.73
N VAL A 11 9.45 -11.33 -3.04
CA VAL A 11 9.32 -10.10 -3.83
C VAL A 11 8.57 -10.35 -5.14
N VAL A 12 7.74 -9.38 -5.52
CA VAL A 12 7.06 -9.34 -6.83
C VAL A 12 7.48 -8.08 -7.55
N PHE A 13 7.96 -8.21 -8.76
CA PHE A 13 8.23 -7.05 -9.62
C PHE A 13 8.23 -7.41 -11.09
N TRP A 14 8.09 -6.39 -11.95
CA TRP A 14 8.22 -6.50 -13.40
C TRP A 14 8.64 -5.16 -14.00
N GLY A 15 9.38 -5.22 -15.10
CA GLY A 15 9.86 -4.08 -15.86
C GLY A 15 11.15 -3.46 -15.33
N ALA A 16 11.86 -2.77 -16.22
CA ALA A 16 13.21 -2.28 -16.00
C ALA A 16 13.37 -1.35 -14.79
N ALA A 17 12.36 -0.54 -14.48
CA ALA A 17 12.42 0.39 -13.34
C ALA A 17 12.45 -0.37 -11.99
N TYR A 18 11.51 -1.31 -11.79
CA TYR A 18 11.45 -2.10 -10.56
C TYR A 18 12.58 -3.12 -10.46
N ARG A 19 13.07 -3.64 -11.60
CA ARG A 19 14.29 -4.44 -11.64
C ARG A 19 15.49 -3.67 -11.09
N ARG A 20 15.67 -2.40 -11.49
CA ARG A 20 16.74 -1.54 -10.96
C ARG A 20 16.58 -1.29 -9.47
N TYR A 21 15.37 -0.97 -8.98
CA TYR A 21 15.15 -0.84 -7.53
C TYR A 21 15.56 -2.11 -6.80
N PHE A 22 15.22 -3.28 -7.33
CA PHE A 22 15.60 -4.56 -6.75
C PHE A 22 17.12 -4.74 -6.66
N THR A 23 17.85 -4.51 -7.77
CA THR A 23 19.31 -4.75 -7.84
C THR A 23 20.14 -3.62 -7.23
N GLU A 24 19.67 -2.36 -7.31
CA GLU A 24 20.43 -1.19 -6.89
C GLU A 24 20.10 -0.72 -5.46
N LEU A 25 18.95 -1.11 -4.90
CA LEU A 25 18.51 -0.65 -3.56
C LEU A 25 18.23 -1.83 -2.62
N LEU A 26 17.26 -2.69 -2.97
CA LEU A 26 16.83 -3.76 -2.08
C LEU A 26 17.96 -4.77 -1.82
N LEU A 27 18.55 -5.35 -2.86
CA LEU A 27 19.62 -6.34 -2.71
C LEU A 27 20.83 -5.79 -1.97
N PRO A 28 21.38 -4.59 -2.30
CA PRO A 28 22.47 -4.01 -1.54
C PRO A 28 22.16 -3.87 -0.04
N SER A 29 20.94 -3.47 0.32
CA SER A 29 20.55 -3.34 1.73
C SER A 29 20.41 -4.69 2.44
N LEU A 30 19.84 -5.69 1.75
CA LEU A 30 19.72 -7.04 2.31
C LEU A 30 21.06 -7.76 2.42
N LEU A 31 22.03 -7.42 1.60
CA LEU A 31 23.39 -7.97 1.60
C LEU A 31 24.36 -7.22 2.51
N SER A 32 23.89 -6.21 3.27
CA SER A 32 24.63 -5.63 4.40
C SER A 32 25.15 -6.70 5.35
N PRO A 33 26.33 -6.51 5.98
CA PRO A 33 26.99 -7.56 6.76
C PRO A 33 26.14 -8.23 7.82
N ASN A 34 25.27 -7.48 8.52
CA ASN A 34 24.41 -7.99 9.59
C ASN A 34 22.96 -8.26 9.12
N ASN A 35 22.67 -8.24 7.80
CA ASN A 35 21.38 -8.60 7.25
C ASN A 35 21.39 -10.07 6.80
N LEU A 36 21.21 -10.39 5.51
CA LEU A 36 21.25 -11.79 5.06
C LEU A 36 22.53 -12.53 5.41
N PRO A 37 23.74 -11.91 5.32
CA PRO A 37 24.96 -12.55 5.78
C PRO A 37 24.94 -12.90 7.27
N GLY A 38 24.21 -12.13 8.10
CA GLY A 38 24.04 -12.38 9.54
C GLY A 38 23.04 -13.46 9.90
N LEU A 39 22.25 -13.97 8.95
CA LEU A 39 21.35 -15.10 9.19
C LEU A 39 22.10 -16.43 9.11
N ARG A 40 21.64 -17.39 9.91
CA ARG A 40 22.17 -18.77 9.88
C ARG A 40 21.85 -19.43 8.53
N ARG A 41 22.89 -19.82 7.80
CA ARG A 41 22.76 -20.48 6.48
C ARG A 41 22.13 -21.87 6.59
N GLU A 42 22.34 -22.56 7.71
CA GLU A 42 21.82 -23.90 8.00
C GLU A 42 20.29 -23.95 8.03
N ARG A 43 19.61 -22.80 8.07
CA ARG A 43 18.15 -22.70 7.92
C ARG A 43 17.67 -23.09 6.52
N GLY A 44 18.50 -23.03 5.48
CA GLY A 44 18.09 -23.23 4.10
C GLY A 44 17.19 -22.08 3.61
N ASN A 45 17.63 -20.83 3.84
CA ASN A 45 16.89 -19.64 3.46
C ASN A 45 16.67 -19.56 1.94
N ARG A 46 15.51 -19.08 1.51
CA ARG A 46 15.15 -18.91 0.10
C ARG A 46 14.74 -17.49 -0.21
N PHE A 47 14.96 -17.10 -1.46
CA PHE A 47 14.50 -15.83 -1.99
C PHE A 47 13.51 -16.10 -3.14
N LEU A 48 12.22 -15.99 -2.86
CA LEU A 48 11.16 -16.23 -3.84
C LEU A 48 10.93 -14.97 -4.65
N ILE A 49 11.12 -15.07 -5.96
CA ILE A 49 11.02 -13.93 -6.89
C ILE A 49 9.94 -14.23 -7.92
N VAL A 50 8.84 -13.51 -7.83
CA VAL A 50 7.78 -13.53 -8.84
C VAL A 50 8.08 -12.42 -9.84
N THR A 51 8.53 -12.79 -11.03
CA THR A 51 8.91 -11.84 -12.08
C THR A 51 8.76 -12.45 -13.47
N THR A 52 8.86 -11.61 -14.51
CA THR A 52 8.81 -12.06 -15.90
C THR A 52 10.09 -12.80 -16.30
N ARG A 53 10.01 -13.58 -17.37
CA ARG A 53 11.19 -14.28 -17.89
C ARG A 53 12.29 -13.33 -18.34
N GLU A 54 11.93 -12.19 -18.90
CA GLU A 54 12.88 -11.15 -19.31
C GLU A 54 13.62 -10.57 -18.10
N ASP A 55 12.88 -10.14 -17.07
CA ASP A 55 13.46 -9.58 -15.86
C ASP A 55 14.30 -10.62 -15.10
N TRP A 56 13.86 -11.88 -15.05
CA TRP A 56 14.62 -12.97 -14.43
C TRP A 56 15.98 -13.15 -15.12
N ARG A 57 16.03 -13.22 -16.45
CA ARG A 57 17.30 -13.33 -17.20
C ARG A 57 18.22 -12.15 -16.91
N ALA A 58 17.66 -10.94 -16.91
CA ALA A 58 18.45 -9.73 -16.70
C ALA A 58 19.06 -9.66 -15.29
N ILE A 59 18.34 -10.09 -14.22
CA ILE A 59 18.92 -10.09 -12.88
C ILE A 59 19.99 -11.16 -12.67
N GLN A 60 19.96 -12.27 -13.40
CA GLN A 60 20.99 -13.33 -13.30
C GLN A 60 22.39 -12.84 -13.72
N GLU A 61 22.45 -11.79 -14.54
CA GLU A 61 23.71 -11.16 -14.96
C GLU A 61 24.25 -10.17 -13.91
N ASP A 62 23.43 -9.79 -12.94
CA ASP A 62 23.78 -8.81 -11.91
C ASP A 62 24.68 -9.42 -10.81
N GLY A 63 25.75 -8.67 -10.41
CA GLY A 63 26.70 -9.11 -9.42
C GLY A 63 26.11 -9.27 -8.02
N MET A 64 25.20 -8.36 -7.62
CA MET A 64 24.53 -8.42 -6.31
C MET A 64 23.56 -9.59 -6.26
N PHE A 65 22.91 -9.93 -7.37
CA PHE A 65 22.06 -11.10 -7.47
C PHE A 65 22.87 -12.41 -7.34
N ARG A 66 24.04 -12.49 -7.97
CA ARG A 66 24.92 -13.65 -7.77
C ARG A 66 25.40 -13.77 -6.32
N LEU A 67 25.74 -12.65 -5.69
CA LEU A 67 26.11 -12.63 -4.26
C LEU A 67 24.97 -13.10 -3.37
N LEU A 68 23.70 -12.74 -3.67
CA LEU A 68 22.54 -13.24 -2.95
C LEU A 68 22.51 -14.75 -2.85
N GLY A 69 22.85 -15.46 -3.94
CA GLY A 69 22.87 -16.93 -3.99
C GLY A 69 23.79 -17.58 -2.96
N THR A 70 24.73 -16.85 -2.35
CA THR A 70 25.59 -17.38 -1.27
C THR A 70 24.90 -17.41 0.09
N TYR A 71 23.79 -16.68 0.27
CA TYR A 71 23.10 -16.53 1.57
C TYR A 71 21.67 -17.05 1.56
N ALA A 72 21.01 -17.01 0.41
CA ALA A 72 19.66 -17.53 0.23
C ALA A 72 19.52 -18.10 -1.19
N GLU A 73 18.86 -19.25 -1.33
CA GLU A 73 18.60 -19.89 -2.62
C GLU A 73 17.59 -19.05 -3.42
N PRO A 74 17.95 -18.45 -4.59
CA PRO A 74 17.01 -17.76 -5.43
C PRO A 74 16.04 -18.75 -6.09
N VAL A 75 14.75 -18.54 -5.92
CA VAL A 75 13.69 -19.37 -6.53
C VAL A 75 12.83 -18.51 -7.42
N TRP A 76 12.85 -18.79 -8.72
CA TRP A 76 12.01 -18.10 -9.68
C TRP A 76 10.61 -18.67 -9.72
N LEU A 77 9.64 -17.79 -9.59
CA LEU A 77 8.23 -18.07 -9.80
C LEU A 77 7.76 -17.27 -11.02
N GLU A 78 7.82 -17.88 -12.20
CA GLU A 78 7.51 -17.20 -13.47
C GLU A 78 6.12 -16.57 -13.43
N MET A 79 6.05 -15.29 -13.82
CA MET A 79 4.81 -14.60 -14.12
C MET A 79 4.74 -14.22 -15.60
N ARG A 80 3.54 -14.25 -16.17
CA ARG A 80 3.30 -13.66 -17.48
C ARG A 80 3.45 -12.13 -17.37
N PRO A 81 4.05 -11.45 -18.35
CA PRO A 81 4.00 -10.00 -18.41
C PRO A 81 2.56 -9.51 -18.26
N PRO A 82 2.30 -8.51 -17.40
CA PRO A 82 0.96 -7.96 -17.28
C PRO A 82 0.51 -7.32 -18.59
N ASP A 83 -0.76 -7.51 -18.95
CA ASP A 83 -1.34 -6.81 -20.09
C ASP A 83 -1.52 -5.31 -19.76
N PRO A 84 -1.53 -4.39 -20.75
CA PRO A 84 -1.62 -2.94 -20.52
C PRO A 84 -2.83 -2.47 -19.72
N GLY A 85 -3.86 -3.28 -19.54
CA GLY A 85 -5.06 -2.98 -18.74
C GLY A 85 -5.13 -3.69 -17.40
N ASP A 86 -4.17 -4.54 -17.08
CA ASP A 86 -4.19 -5.30 -15.84
C ASP A 86 -4.00 -4.38 -14.60
N PRO A 87 -4.88 -4.46 -13.60
CA PRO A 87 -4.70 -3.72 -12.36
C PRO A 87 -3.41 -4.18 -11.64
N LYS A 88 -2.41 -3.29 -11.55
CA LYS A 88 -1.10 -3.58 -10.94
C LYS A 88 -1.22 -4.27 -9.57
N MET A 89 -2.17 -3.83 -8.75
CA MET A 89 -2.43 -4.41 -7.43
C MET A 89 -2.83 -5.89 -7.52
N LEU A 90 -3.69 -6.27 -8.48
CA LEU A 90 -4.12 -7.67 -8.64
C LEU A 90 -3.01 -8.56 -9.19
N VAL A 91 -2.15 -8.01 -10.07
CA VAL A 91 -0.96 -8.72 -10.55
C VAL A 91 -0.03 -9.04 -9.38
N MET A 92 0.27 -8.04 -8.54
CA MET A 92 1.10 -8.19 -7.34
C MET A 92 0.46 -9.17 -6.34
N SER A 93 -0.86 -9.08 -6.14
CA SER A 93 -1.63 -9.95 -5.27
C SER A 93 -1.52 -11.43 -5.63
N ARG A 94 -1.60 -11.76 -6.93
CA ARG A 94 -1.40 -13.13 -7.42
C ARG A 94 0.01 -13.66 -7.11
N GLY A 95 1.01 -12.79 -7.22
CA GLY A 95 2.39 -13.11 -6.83
C GLY A 95 2.51 -13.37 -5.33
N HIS A 96 1.95 -12.50 -4.49
CA HIS A 96 1.92 -12.69 -3.04
C HIS A 96 1.24 -13.99 -2.65
N ARG A 97 0.10 -14.33 -3.27
CA ARG A 97 -0.62 -15.60 -3.01
C ARG A 97 0.25 -16.82 -3.28
N ARG A 98 0.97 -16.85 -4.41
CA ARG A 98 1.85 -17.97 -4.78
C ARG A 98 3.00 -18.15 -3.79
N MET A 99 3.64 -17.05 -3.39
CA MET A 99 4.75 -17.08 -2.44
C MET A 99 4.28 -17.46 -1.03
N ALA A 100 3.16 -16.90 -0.59
CA ALA A 100 2.55 -17.24 0.70
C ALA A 100 2.15 -18.72 0.79
N ALA A 101 1.56 -19.29 -0.28
CA ALA A 101 1.23 -20.70 -0.34
C ALA A 101 2.49 -21.56 -0.20
N ARG A 102 3.56 -21.21 -0.92
CA ARG A 102 4.84 -21.94 -0.82
C ARG A 102 5.46 -21.87 0.57
N ALA A 103 5.44 -20.67 1.19
CA ALA A 103 5.95 -20.50 2.55
C ALA A 103 5.12 -21.32 3.57
N PHE A 104 3.81 -21.43 3.38
CA PHE A 104 2.92 -22.23 4.21
C PHE A 104 3.19 -23.75 4.04
N GLU A 105 3.32 -24.24 2.81
CA GLU A 105 3.66 -25.65 2.51
C GLU A 105 4.96 -26.06 3.20
N ASP A 106 5.99 -25.23 3.12
CA ASP A 106 7.32 -25.48 3.68
C ASP A 106 7.44 -25.06 5.18
N ARG A 107 6.33 -24.56 5.79
CA ARG A 107 6.27 -24.07 7.18
C ARG A 107 7.36 -23.04 7.50
N ALA A 108 7.71 -22.21 6.54
CA ALA A 108 8.78 -21.22 6.61
C ALA A 108 8.35 -19.95 7.39
N TYR A 109 9.33 -19.09 7.71
CA TYR A 109 9.06 -17.68 8.02
C TYR A 109 9.01 -16.90 6.71
N GLY A 110 7.93 -16.14 6.48
CA GLY A 110 7.79 -15.30 5.29
C GLY A 110 8.12 -13.84 5.56
N VAL A 111 8.86 -13.20 4.66
CA VAL A 111 9.21 -11.77 4.68
C VAL A 111 8.74 -11.16 3.38
N PHE A 112 7.68 -10.35 3.41
CA PHE A 112 7.21 -9.66 2.21
C PHE A 112 8.00 -8.39 1.94
N LEU A 113 8.54 -8.30 0.75
CA LEU A 113 9.40 -7.21 0.30
C LEU A 113 8.80 -6.52 -0.93
N SER A 114 9.06 -5.23 -1.06
CA SER A 114 8.93 -4.54 -2.34
C SER A 114 10.30 -4.08 -2.84
N PRO A 115 10.49 -4.00 -4.17
CA PRO A 115 11.81 -3.69 -4.76
C PRO A 115 12.42 -2.37 -4.29
N GLU A 116 11.56 -1.42 -3.95
CA GLU A 116 11.91 -0.07 -3.49
C GLU A 116 12.18 0.04 -1.98
N MET A 117 12.27 -1.09 -1.25
CA MET A 117 12.62 -1.11 0.18
C MET A 117 14.12 -1.08 0.40
N VAL A 118 14.53 -0.37 1.45
CA VAL A 118 15.90 -0.38 1.97
C VAL A 118 15.85 -0.57 3.48
N PHE A 119 16.65 -1.51 3.96
CA PHE A 119 16.79 -1.83 5.38
C PHE A 119 18.14 -1.31 5.92
N SER A 120 18.13 -0.83 7.16
CA SER A 120 19.40 -0.61 7.86
C SER A 120 20.16 -1.92 8.11
N ASP A 121 21.46 -1.84 8.25
CA ASP A 121 22.27 -2.99 8.66
C ASP A 121 21.82 -3.53 10.02
N GLY A 122 21.69 -4.85 10.15
CA GLY A 122 21.19 -5.55 11.34
C GLY A 122 19.66 -5.74 11.38
N SER A 123 18.89 -5.16 10.48
CA SER A 123 17.43 -5.32 10.43
C SER A 123 17.01 -6.78 10.24
N VAL A 124 17.65 -7.50 9.32
CA VAL A 124 17.33 -8.91 9.03
C VAL A 124 17.78 -9.82 10.18
N ALA A 125 18.92 -9.55 10.82
CA ALA A 125 19.33 -10.27 12.03
C ALA A 125 18.31 -10.07 13.16
N THR A 126 17.73 -8.86 13.28
CA THR A 126 16.66 -8.59 14.25
C THR A 126 15.41 -9.40 13.94
N MET A 127 14.98 -9.49 12.67
CA MET A 127 13.88 -10.37 12.26
C MET A 127 14.14 -11.82 12.67
N GLY A 128 15.38 -12.31 12.47
CA GLY A 128 15.80 -13.64 12.88
C GLY A 128 15.69 -13.86 14.40
N ARG A 129 16.17 -12.91 15.19
CA ARG A 129 16.08 -12.96 16.67
C ARG A 129 14.63 -12.95 17.16
N LEU A 130 13.77 -12.13 16.57
CA LEU A 130 12.36 -12.07 16.93
C LEU A 130 11.62 -13.37 16.59
N ALA A 131 11.90 -13.96 15.43
CA ALA A 131 11.37 -15.26 15.04
C ALA A 131 11.84 -16.38 16.00
N ASP A 132 13.13 -16.40 16.36
CA ASP A 132 13.69 -17.36 17.32
C ASP A 132 13.11 -17.17 18.74
N ALA A 133 12.74 -15.94 19.10
CA ALA A 133 12.00 -15.63 20.32
C ALA A 133 10.49 -15.99 20.25
N GLY A 134 10.05 -16.66 19.17
CA GLY A 134 8.68 -17.15 19.02
C GLY A 134 7.66 -16.10 18.62
N LYS A 135 8.09 -14.93 18.09
CA LYS A 135 7.16 -13.94 17.54
C LYS A 135 6.56 -14.47 16.22
N LYS A 136 5.23 -14.60 16.17
CA LYS A 136 4.55 -15.18 15.01
C LYS A 136 4.44 -14.19 13.86
N VAL A 137 4.15 -12.93 14.18
CA VAL A 137 4.08 -11.84 13.20
C VAL A 137 4.89 -10.65 13.71
N VAL A 138 5.75 -10.10 12.86
CA VAL A 138 6.50 -8.87 13.12
C VAL A 138 6.06 -7.83 12.10
N LEU A 139 5.58 -6.69 12.59
CA LEU A 139 5.14 -5.57 11.77
C LEU A 139 6.06 -4.36 11.98
N GLY A 140 6.43 -3.70 10.88
CA GLY A 140 7.13 -2.43 10.87
C GLY A 140 6.29 -1.34 10.23
N VAL A 141 6.47 -0.08 10.62
CA VAL A 141 5.84 1.02 9.91
C VAL A 141 6.52 1.23 8.56
N ALA A 142 5.72 1.37 7.49
CA ALA A 142 6.20 1.71 6.16
C ALA A 142 5.62 3.06 5.76
N ILE A 143 6.47 4.07 5.66
CA ILE A 143 6.16 5.39 5.09
C ILE A 143 7.06 5.64 3.89
N ARG A 144 6.62 6.55 3.00
CA ARG A 144 7.32 6.79 1.74
C ARG A 144 8.31 7.94 1.85
N PHE A 145 9.45 7.74 1.17
CA PHE A 145 10.54 8.71 1.07
C PHE A 145 10.76 9.05 -0.41
N ARG A 146 11.21 10.28 -0.66
CA ARG A 146 11.41 10.80 -2.01
C ARG A 146 12.67 10.20 -2.64
N TYR A 147 12.49 9.45 -3.71
CA TYR A 147 13.58 8.81 -4.44
C TYR A 147 14.60 9.85 -4.94
N GLU A 148 14.11 10.92 -5.62
CA GLU A 148 14.92 11.91 -6.33
C GLU A 148 15.90 12.67 -5.44
N THR A 149 15.67 12.71 -4.14
CA THR A 149 16.54 13.44 -3.21
C THR A 149 17.29 12.52 -2.25
N MET A 150 16.65 11.43 -1.82
CA MET A 150 17.25 10.54 -0.83
C MET A 150 18.32 9.63 -1.43
N VAL A 151 18.10 9.06 -2.62
CA VAL A 151 19.07 8.16 -3.27
C VAL A 151 20.35 8.90 -3.61
N PRO A 152 20.33 10.07 -4.29
CA PRO A 152 21.56 10.85 -4.51
C PRO A 152 22.27 11.28 -3.22
N GLU A 153 21.53 11.55 -2.13
CA GLU A 153 22.15 11.88 -0.85
C GLU A 153 22.87 10.67 -0.21
N MET A 154 22.31 9.47 -0.35
CA MET A 154 22.98 8.23 0.08
C MET A 154 24.25 7.96 -0.74
N GLU A 155 24.20 8.19 -2.05
CA GLU A 155 25.36 8.08 -2.94
C GLU A 155 26.44 9.10 -2.57
N ARG A 156 26.06 10.36 -2.40
CA ARG A 156 26.97 11.48 -2.03
C ARG A 156 27.68 11.21 -0.71
N ARG A 157 27.00 10.57 0.25
CA ARG A 157 27.59 10.17 1.57
C ARG A 157 28.39 8.89 1.49
N GLY A 158 28.44 8.23 0.35
CA GLY A 158 29.17 6.96 0.17
C GLY A 158 28.49 5.73 0.76
N HIS A 159 27.22 5.85 1.20
CA HIS A 159 26.47 4.70 1.70
C HIS A 159 25.98 3.79 0.57
N LEU A 160 25.60 4.35 -0.56
CA LEU A 160 25.19 3.61 -1.74
C LEU A 160 26.26 3.69 -2.83
N GLN A 161 26.82 2.55 -3.18
CA GLN A 161 27.83 2.41 -4.22
C GLN A 161 27.43 1.30 -5.19
N PRO A 162 27.54 1.50 -6.51
CA PRO A 162 27.16 0.48 -7.49
C PRO A 162 27.87 -0.85 -7.24
N GLY A 163 27.12 -1.93 -7.19
CA GLY A 163 27.64 -3.29 -7.04
C GLY A 163 28.25 -3.60 -5.67
N GLN A 164 27.99 -2.79 -4.65
CA GLN A 164 28.45 -3.01 -3.28
C GLN A 164 27.25 -3.16 -2.31
N PRO A 165 27.37 -4.00 -1.26
CA PRO A 165 26.41 -4.01 -0.18
C PRO A 165 26.30 -2.65 0.51
N LEU A 166 25.08 -2.30 0.92
CA LEU A 166 24.77 -1.05 1.61
C LEU A 166 25.06 -1.18 3.12
N GLY A 167 26.14 -0.57 3.60
CA GLY A 167 26.48 -0.59 5.04
C GLY A 167 25.99 0.67 5.75
N ILE A 168 24.67 0.83 5.99
CA ILE A 168 24.12 2.00 6.68
C ILE A 168 23.44 1.60 7.99
N GLY A 169 23.84 2.21 9.09
CA GLY A 169 23.17 2.03 10.39
C GLY A 169 21.80 2.70 10.44
N SER A 170 20.94 2.28 11.38
CA SER A 170 19.57 2.78 11.52
C SER A 170 19.50 4.30 11.69
N ARG A 171 20.32 4.88 12.56
CA ARG A 171 20.33 6.33 12.83
C ARG A 171 20.81 7.15 11.63
N ASP A 172 21.80 6.68 10.88
CA ASP A 172 22.27 7.35 9.68
C ASP A 172 21.23 7.27 8.54
N LEU A 173 20.59 6.10 8.38
CA LEU A 173 19.47 5.94 7.46
C LEU A 173 18.33 6.91 7.81
N MET A 174 17.94 6.99 9.09
CA MET A 174 16.87 7.89 9.54
C MET A 174 17.27 9.36 9.40
N ARG A 175 18.53 9.73 9.60
CA ARG A 175 19.02 11.11 9.42
C ARG A 175 18.83 11.59 7.99
N ILE A 176 19.06 10.74 7.01
CA ILE A 176 18.81 11.06 5.60
C ILE A 176 17.30 11.01 5.32
N ALA A 177 16.61 9.97 5.75
CA ALA A 177 15.21 9.70 5.45
C ALA A 177 14.26 10.81 5.93
N LEU A 178 14.42 11.27 7.18
CA LEU A 178 13.54 12.29 7.78
C LEU A 178 13.64 13.66 7.11
N GLN A 179 14.70 13.93 6.36
CA GLN A 179 14.87 15.14 5.55
C GLN A 179 14.26 14.98 4.14
N ASN A 180 13.91 13.76 3.75
CA ASN A 180 13.49 13.41 2.39
C ASN A 180 12.12 12.71 2.36
N LEU A 181 11.17 13.18 3.18
CA LEU A 181 9.82 12.64 3.18
C LEU A 181 9.13 12.92 1.85
N HIS A 182 8.45 11.91 1.30
CA HIS A 182 7.65 12.00 0.08
C HIS A 182 6.37 12.83 0.30
N SER A 183 5.80 13.43 -0.74
CA SER A 183 4.55 14.21 -0.65
C SER A 183 3.40 13.41 -0.03
N GLU A 184 3.30 12.10 -0.29
CA GLU A 184 2.33 11.23 0.38
C GLU A 184 2.54 11.20 1.90
N THR A 185 3.77 11.09 2.38
CA THR A 185 4.05 11.10 3.82
C THR A 185 3.82 12.48 4.43
N LEU A 186 4.26 13.54 3.75
CA LEU A 186 4.09 14.92 4.22
C LEU A 186 2.63 15.29 4.47
N ARG A 187 1.66 14.74 3.72
CA ARG A 187 0.23 15.00 3.95
C ARG A 187 -0.31 14.39 5.25
N TYR A 188 0.42 13.53 5.93
CA TYR A 188 0.07 12.91 7.21
C TYR A 188 0.61 13.65 8.43
N GLU A 189 1.34 14.75 8.25
CA GLU A 189 1.87 15.56 9.34
C GLU A 189 0.74 16.25 10.11
N PHE A 190 0.59 15.91 11.39
CA PHE A 190 -0.54 16.41 12.18
C PHE A 190 -0.47 17.91 12.43
N ASP A 191 0.71 18.48 12.55
CA ASP A 191 0.89 19.91 12.85
C ASP A 191 0.94 20.80 11.59
N ALA A 192 0.97 20.23 10.39
CA ALA A 192 0.97 20.96 9.13
C ALA A 192 -0.40 21.66 8.87
N PRO A 193 -0.42 22.74 8.04
CA PRO A 193 -1.66 23.43 7.66
C PRO A 193 -2.51 22.68 6.64
N TRP A 194 -2.15 21.45 6.30
CA TRP A 194 -2.88 20.50 5.47
C TRP A 194 -3.11 19.21 6.23
N PHE A 195 -3.91 18.30 5.70
CA PHE A 195 -4.05 16.95 6.21
C PHE A 195 -4.72 16.04 5.19
N ALA A 196 -4.37 14.75 5.18
CA ALA A 196 -5.00 13.78 4.29
C ALA A 196 -6.45 13.52 4.68
N GLU A 197 -7.31 13.26 3.70
CA GLU A 197 -8.68 12.81 3.95
C GLU A 197 -8.72 11.39 4.53
N TYR A 198 -7.76 10.55 4.11
CA TYR A 198 -7.58 9.18 4.56
C TYR A 198 -6.17 9.02 5.14
N PRO A 199 -5.95 9.42 6.40
CA PRO A 199 -4.61 9.40 6.98
C PRO A 199 -4.22 8.01 7.44
N VAL A 200 -3.67 7.20 6.52
CA VAL A 200 -3.21 5.82 6.81
C VAL A 200 -2.04 5.78 7.80
N SER A 201 -1.30 6.87 7.91
CA SER A 201 -0.30 7.12 8.95
C SER A 201 -0.44 8.56 9.44
N ILE A 202 -0.15 8.80 10.69
CA ILE A 202 -0.19 10.14 11.28
C ILE A 202 1.12 10.33 12.04
N TYR A 203 1.81 11.46 11.83
CA TYR A 203 3.05 11.71 12.54
C TYR A 203 3.17 13.14 13.08
N TRP A 204 4.01 13.28 14.08
CA TRP A 204 4.41 14.54 14.72
C TRP A 204 5.91 14.64 14.72
N ARG A 205 6.43 15.79 14.27
CA ARG A 205 7.86 16.10 14.46
C ARG A 205 8.13 16.38 15.92
N VAL A 206 9.28 15.92 16.40
CA VAL A 206 9.74 16.25 17.74
C VAL A 206 10.59 17.52 17.65
N PRO A 207 10.12 18.66 18.18
CA PRO A 207 10.89 19.89 18.18
C PRO A 207 12.24 19.69 18.90
N ARG A 208 13.33 20.07 18.26
CA ARG A 208 14.71 19.87 18.78
C ARG A 208 15.12 18.40 18.98
N GLY A 209 14.30 17.46 18.56
CA GLY A 209 14.63 16.04 18.50
C GLY A 209 14.69 15.63 17.03
N ASP A 210 15.76 14.93 16.62
CA ASP A 210 15.95 14.52 15.24
C ASP A 210 15.06 13.30 14.92
N GLY A 211 13.72 13.50 14.98
CA GLY A 211 12.81 12.39 14.75
C GLY A 211 11.34 12.76 14.71
N ILE A 212 10.55 11.70 14.53
CA ILE A 212 9.08 11.77 14.45
C ILE A 212 8.45 10.66 15.29
N ILE A 213 7.25 10.92 15.81
CA ILE A 213 6.39 9.91 16.43
C ILE A 213 5.28 9.59 15.44
N ILE A 214 5.10 8.31 15.11
CA ILE A 214 4.12 7.84 14.13
C ILE A 214 3.08 6.95 14.81
N HIS A 215 1.82 7.08 14.39
CA HIS A 215 0.75 6.11 14.58
C HIS A 215 0.22 5.70 13.21
N SER A 216 0.07 4.41 12.95
CA SER A 216 -0.23 3.91 11.62
C SER A 216 -1.35 2.87 11.60
N PHE A 217 -2.11 2.86 10.51
CA PHE A 217 -3.01 1.78 10.10
C PHE A 217 -2.36 0.91 8.99
N SER A 218 -1.22 1.34 8.43
CA SER A 218 -0.52 0.64 7.36
C SER A 218 0.81 0.09 7.88
N TRP A 219 1.04 -1.21 7.68
CA TRP A 219 2.17 -1.93 8.24
C TRP A 219 2.83 -2.82 7.20
N ALA A 220 4.13 -2.85 7.18
CA ALA A 220 4.91 -3.84 6.44
C ALA A 220 4.98 -5.14 7.25
N SER A 221 4.69 -6.26 6.60
CA SER A 221 4.78 -7.60 7.20
C SER A 221 6.21 -8.13 7.08
N LEU A 222 7.01 -7.86 8.13
CA LEU A 222 8.45 -8.15 8.15
C LEU A 222 8.77 -9.61 8.51
N VAL A 223 7.91 -10.27 9.29
CA VAL A 223 7.98 -11.73 9.56
C VAL A 223 6.57 -12.26 9.69
N ILE A 224 6.30 -13.40 9.06
CA ILE A 224 5.07 -14.18 9.23
C ILE A 224 5.48 -15.63 9.47
N ASP A 225 5.11 -16.18 10.61
CA ASP A 225 5.36 -17.57 10.96
C ASP A 225 4.31 -18.51 10.35
N TYR A 226 4.55 -18.97 9.14
CA TYR A 226 3.65 -19.93 8.48
C TYR A 226 3.61 -21.30 9.18
N GLY A 227 4.64 -21.64 9.94
CA GLY A 227 4.68 -22.87 10.75
C GLY A 227 3.71 -22.85 11.93
N ALA A 228 3.28 -21.68 12.38
CA ALA A 228 2.28 -21.52 13.43
C ALA A 228 0.82 -21.64 12.93
N LEU A 229 0.60 -21.68 11.61
CA LEU A 229 -0.74 -21.77 11.02
C LEU A 229 -1.17 -23.23 10.88
N ALA A 230 -2.35 -23.56 11.38
CA ALA A 230 -3.04 -24.82 11.09
C ALA A 230 -3.80 -24.75 9.75
N HIS A 231 -4.30 -23.59 9.40
CA HIS A 231 -5.01 -23.29 8.16
C HIS A 231 -4.51 -21.97 7.57
N HIS A 232 -4.50 -21.86 6.25
CA HIS A 232 -3.99 -20.69 5.54
C HIS A 232 -5.10 -20.05 4.70
N ASP A 233 -5.61 -18.91 5.18
CA ASP A 233 -6.60 -18.10 4.46
C ASP A 233 -5.91 -17.16 3.47
N THR A 234 -6.10 -17.41 2.18
CA THR A 234 -5.55 -16.60 1.08
C THR A 234 -6.58 -15.69 0.41
N SER A 235 -7.81 -15.60 0.94
CA SER A 235 -8.92 -14.88 0.30
C SER A 235 -8.65 -13.36 0.17
N THR A 236 -7.80 -12.78 1.03
CA THR A 236 -7.34 -11.39 0.87
C THR A 236 -6.75 -11.14 -0.51
N PHE A 237 -6.00 -12.11 -1.04
CA PHE A 237 -5.33 -11.97 -2.33
C PHE A 237 -6.24 -12.03 -3.56
N GLU A 238 -7.53 -12.18 -3.38
CA GLU A 238 -8.51 -12.05 -4.48
C GLU A 238 -8.73 -10.59 -4.87
N ASN A 239 -8.61 -9.67 -3.91
CA ASN A 239 -8.93 -8.26 -4.10
C ASN A 239 -7.87 -7.30 -3.56
N TRP A 240 -6.88 -7.78 -2.80
CA TRP A 240 -5.90 -6.96 -2.12
C TRP A 240 -4.54 -7.65 -1.99
N THR A 241 -3.50 -6.90 -1.61
CA THR A 241 -2.16 -7.43 -1.32
C THR A 241 -2.03 -7.83 0.17
N VAL A 242 -0.83 -8.19 0.61
CA VAL A 242 -0.54 -8.62 2.00
C VAL A 242 -0.93 -7.57 3.05
N ASP A 243 -0.89 -6.29 2.72
CA ASP A 243 -1.23 -5.16 3.58
C ASP A 243 -2.74 -4.92 3.75
N GLY A 244 -3.59 -5.70 3.08
CA GLY A 244 -5.02 -5.78 3.33
C GLY A 244 -5.34 -6.34 4.73
N ASN A 245 -6.29 -7.25 4.83
CA ASN A 245 -6.67 -7.92 6.07
C ASN A 245 -6.02 -9.32 6.23
N TYR A 246 -4.97 -9.61 5.45
CA TYR A 246 -4.31 -10.92 5.43
C TYR A 246 -3.78 -11.35 6.80
N ILE A 247 -3.11 -10.44 7.51
CA ILE A 247 -2.58 -10.74 8.84
C ILE A 247 -3.73 -11.03 9.81
N PHE A 248 -4.79 -10.22 9.83
CA PHE A 248 -5.94 -10.42 10.69
C PHE A 248 -6.64 -11.77 10.44
N ARG A 249 -6.76 -12.19 9.18
CA ARG A 249 -7.40 -13.47 8.82
C ARG A 249 -6.63 -14.69 9.32
N ASN A 250 -5.30 -14.62 9.30
CA ASN A 250 -4.43 -15.72 9.67
C ASN A 250 -3.96 -15.66 11.13
N PHE A 251 -3.85 -14.46 11.71
CA PHE A 251 -3.40 -14.19 13.08
C PHE A 251 -4.33 -13.18 13.75
N PRO A 252 -5.57 -13.57 14.08
CA PRO A 252 -6.55 -12.65 14.65
C PRO A 252 -6.25 -12.25 16.11
N ASN A 253 -5.39 -13.02 16.80
CA ASN A 253 -5.03 -12.73 18.17
C ASN A 253 -3.93 -11.66 18.24
N PRO A 254 -4.17 -10.50 18.86
CA PRO A 254 -3.17 -9.45 19.00
C PRO A 254 -1.90 -9.86 19.75
N SER A 255 -1.95 -10.90 20.58
CA SER A 255 -0.75 -11.41 21.29
C SER A 255 0.25 -12.07 20.35
N ASP A 256 -0.17 -12.47 19.14
CA ASP A 256 0.70 -13.04 18.11
C ASP A 256 1.50 -11.97 17.35
N ILE A 257 1.12 -10.70 17.53
CA ILE A 257 1.69 -9.57 16.78
C ILE A 257 2.75 -8.86 17.61
N TYR A 258 3.91 -8.71 17.03
CA TYR A 258 4.96 -7.85 17.52
C TYR A 258 5.09 -6.63 16.59
N VAL A 259 5.00 -5.44 17.13
CA VAL A 259 5.19 -4.19 16.40
C VAL A 259 6.57 -3.65 16.72
N VAL A 260 7.41 -3.43 15.72
CA VAL A 260 8.66 -2.70 15.86
C VAL A 260 8.34 -1.24 16.13
N THR A 261 8.66 -0.78 17.33
CA THR A 261 8.28 0.56 17.81
C THR A 261 9.42 1.56 17.80
N ASP A 262 10.63 1.13 17.49
CA ASP A 262 11.82 1.95 17.52
C ASP A 262 12.71 1.68 16.30
N SER A 263 13.15 2.73 15.61
CA SER A 263 14.03 2.60 14.45
C SER A 263 15.43 2.08 14.79
N ASP A 264 15.88 2.16 16.04
CA ASP A 264 17.15 1.55 16.46
C ASP A 264 17.05 0.01 16.49
N GLU A 265 15.86 -0.54 16.73
CA GLU A 265 15.65 -1.99 16.67
C GLU A 265 15.64 -2.51 15.21
N LEU A 266 14.95 -1.80 14.31
CA LEU A 266 14.85 -2.07 12.88
C LEU A 266 14.40 -0.83 12.14
N ALA A 267 15.19 -0.39 11.17
CA ALA A 267 14.82 0.73 10.30
C ALA A 267 14.58 0.27 8.88
N LEU A 268 13.45 0.71 8.35
CA LEU A 268 12.96 0.44 7.01
C LEU A 268 12.56 1.75 6.34
N VAL A 269 12.99 1.94 5.10
CA VAL A 269 12.51 3.02 4.21
C VAL A 269 11.95 2.44 2.93
N THR A 270 10.95 3.10 2.38
CA THR A 270 10.31 2.74 1.11
C THR A 270 10.34 3.93 0.17
N PHE A 271 10.93 3.79 -1.00
CA PHE A 271 11.04 4.87 -1.96
C PHE A 271 9.81 4.99 -2.86
N THR A 272 9.53 6.21 -3.29
CA THR A 272 8.58 6.49 -4.38
C THR A 272 9.07 7.73 -5.12
N ARG A 273 8.92 7.74 -6.45
CA ARG A 273 9.19 8.91 -7.25
C ARG A 273 8.01 9.86 -7.21
N GLU A 274 8.27 11.16 -7.04
CA GLU A 274 7.22 12.19 -7.15
C GLU A 274 6.57 12.20 -8.55
N SER A 275 7.27 11.73 -9.58
CA SER A 275 6.72 11.55 -10.93
C SER A 275 5.75 10.38 -11.06
N GLU A 276 5.84 9.38 -10.17
CA GLU A 276 4.95 8.21 -10.16
C GLU A 276 3.72 8.44 -9.28
N LEU A 277 3.92 9.17 -8.18
CA LEU A 277 2.86 9.49 -7.21
C LEU A 277 3.15 10.85 -6.59
N HIS A 278 2.27 11.80 -6.79
CA HIS A 278 2.39 13.16 -6.24
C HIS A 278 1.10 13.60 -5.54
N PHE A 279 1.25 14.31 -4.45
CA PHE A 279 0.14 14.91 -3.73
C PHE A 279 0.40 16.39 -3.48
N ASP A 280 -0.53 17.23 -3.92
CA ASP A 280 -0.52 18.66 -3.62
C ASP A 280 -0.76 18.89 -2.12
N LEU A 281 0.14 19.61 -1.49
CA LEU A 281 0.05 19.99 -0.08
C LEU A 281 -0.70 21.32 0.07
N VAL A 282 -2.01 21.31 -0.24
CA VAL A 282 -2.86 22.49 -0.17
C VAL A 282 -3.11 22.88 1.29
N PRO A 283 -2.73 24.11 1.73
CA PRO A 283 -2.81 24.52 3.14
C PRO A 283 -4.23 24.99 3.54
N TYR A 284 -5.26 24.19 3.30
CA TYR A 284 -6.67 24.54 3.53
C TYR A 284 -7.05 24.74 5.02
N LEU A 285 -6.16 24.37 5.94
CA LEU A 285 -6.29 24.63 7.38
C LEU A 285 -5.54 25.88 7.83
N ALA A 286 -4.77 26.53 6.95
CA ALA A 286 -4.06 27.76 7.28
C ALA A 286 -5.05 28.88 7.67
N GLY A 287 -4.69 29.65 8.69
CA GLY A 287 -5.53 30.74 9.22
C GLY A 287 -6.78 30.27 9.99
N ARG A 288 -7.03 28.98 10.10
CA ARG A 288 -8.11 28.45 10.95
C ARG A 288 -7.67 28.45 12.42
N ALA A 289 -8.63 28.62 13.32
CA ALA A 289 -8.34 28.50 14.75
C ALA A 289 -7.75 27.11 15.05
N PRO A 290 -6.70 26.98 15.89
CA PRO A 290 -5.99 25.72 16.14
C PRO A 290 -6.91 24.57 16.60
N TRP A 291 -7.96 24.88 17.38
CA TRP A 291 -8.90 23.88 17.84
C TRP A 291 -9.77 23.31 16.70
N ILE A 292 -10.10 24.12 15.66
CA ILE A 292 -10.83 23.68 14.46
C ILE A 292 -9.97 22.72 13.66
N ALA A 293 -8.71 23.09 13.40
CA ALA A 293 -7.77 22.24 12.69
C ALA A 293 -7.55 20.89 13.40
N THR A 294 -7.33 20.94 14.71
CA THR A 294 -7.17 19.74 15.55
C THR A 294 -8.42 18.86 15.49
N TRP A 295 -9.59 19.46 15.69
CA TRP A 295 -10.86 18.76 15.67
C TRP A 295 -11.12 18.09 14.30
N TYR A 296 -10.87 18.82 13.21
CA TYR A 296 -10.97 18.29 11.84
C TYR A 296 -10.10 17.04 11.65
N LYS A 297 -8.81 17.12 11.99
CA LYS A 297 -7.85 16.02 11.83
C LYS A 297 -8.21 14.79 12.66
N LEU A 298 -8.64 14.99 13.90
CA LEU A 298 -9.12 13.89 14.76
C LEU A 298 -10.32 13.18 14.16
N ASN A 299 -11.23 13.91 13.49
CA ASN A 299 -12.39 13.27 12.87
C ASN A 299 -12.03 12.53 11.58
N GLN A 300 -11.02 12.98 10.80
CA GLN A 300 -10.51 12.19 9.67
C GLN A 300 -9.87 10.87 10.14
N ILE A 301 -9.11 10.90 11.23
CA ILE A 301 -8.54 9.69 11.84
C ILE A 301 -9.64 8.73 12.29
N ARG A 302 -10.67 9.24 12.99
CA ARG A 302 -11.83 8.45 13.43
C ARG A 302 -12.55 7.81 12.26
N ALA A 303 -12.80 8.59 11.20
CA ALA A 303 -13.49 8.12 10.01
C ALA A 303 -12.76 6.93 9.36
N LEU A 304 -11.45 7.04 9.21
CA LEU A 304 -10.65 5.94 8.67
C LEU A 304 -10.66 4.74 9.61
N LYS A 305 -10.43 4.96 10.92
CA LYS A 305 -10.44 3.91 11.94
C LYS A 305 -11.76 3.11 11.95
N ASP A 306 -12.88 3.81 11.80
CA ASP A 306 -14.21 3.20 11.90
C ASP A 306 -14.76 2.74 10.54
N SER A 307 -14.00 2.92 9.46
CA SER A 307 -14.36 2.48 8.12
C SER A 307 -14.31 0.95 7.96
N GLU A 308 -15.05 0.41 7.02
CA GLU A 308 -15.12 -1.04 6.72
C GLU A 308 -13.78 -1.63 6.26
N VAL A 309 -12.87 -0.78 5.75
CA VAL A 309 -11.54 -1.23 5.29
C VAL A 309 -10.55 -1.46 6.43
N MET A 310 -10.88 -1.01 7.66
CA MET A 310 -10.04 -1.22 8.84
C MET A 310 -10.47 -2.48 9.58
N ASP A 311 -9.63 -3.51 9.54
CA ASP A 311 -9.83 -4.71 10.33
C ASP A 311 -9.64 -4.46 11.86
N PRO A 312 -10.16 -5.34 12.73
CA PRO A 312 -10.06 -5.18 14.17
C PRO A 312 -8.62 -5.13 14.69
N LEU A 313 -7.68 -5.85 14.06
CA LEU A 313 -6.29 -5.87 14.46
C LEU A 313 -5.62 -4.52 14.22
N LYS A 314 -5.77 -3.93 13.02
CA LYS A 314 -5.26 -2.60 12.71
C LYS A 314 -5.79 -1.53 13.67
N ARG A 315 -7.09 -1.59 14.00
CA ARG A 315 -7.70 -0.70 15.01
C ARG A 315 -7.03 -0.84 16.37
N ARG A 316 -6.71 -2.07 16.77
CA ARG A 316 -6.13 -2.37 18.09
C ARG A 316 -4.65 -1.96 18.19
N ILE A 317 -3.88 -2.12 17.13
CA ILE A 317 -2.45 -1.75 17.13
C ILE A 317 -2.22 -0.26 16.81
N PHE A 318 -3.19 0.44 16.21
CA PHE A 318 -3.08 1.86 15.87
C PHE A 318 -2.61 2.76 17.03
N PRO A 319 -3.06 2.57 18.31
CA PRO A 319 -2.57 3.38 19.42
C PRO A 319 -1.09 3.19 19.78
N THR A 320 -0.41 2.18 19.20
CA THR A 320 1.00 1.92 19.47
C THR A 320 1.86 2.98 18.77
N PRO A 321 2.64 3.79 19.49
CA PRO A 321 3.54 4.76 18.89
C PRO A 321 4.76 4.07 18.30
N VAL A 322 5.24 4.57 17.16
CA VAL A 322 6.52 4.21 16.56
C VAL A 322 7.43 5.43 16.54
N TYR A 323 8.67 5.24 16.94
CA TYR A 323 9.69 6.28 17.01
C TYR A 323 10.69 6.09 15.88
N LEU A 324 10.74 7.06 14.96
CA LEU A 324 11.79 7.11 13.94
C LEU A 324 12.71 8.29 14.28
N HIS A 325 13.99 8.02 14.49
CA HIS A 325 14.93 9.02 15.01
C HIS A 325 16.35 8.84 14.49
N ALA A 326 17.04 9.96 14.31
CA ALA A 326 18.42 10.04 13.85
C ALA A 326 19.43 10.20 15.00
N SER A 327 18.96 10.53 16.22
CA SER A 327 19.72 10.65 17.44
C SER A 327 19.00 9.92 18.57
N GLU A 328 19.66 9.75 19.70
CA GLU A 328 19.08 9.07 20.85
C GLU A 328 17.80 9.75 21.34
N VAL A 329 16.82 8.94 21.70
CA VAL A 329 15.57 9.43 22.27
C VAL A 329 15.85 9.97 23.68
N SER A 330 15.67 11.27 23.86
CA SER A 330 16.01 12.01 25.06
C SER A 330 14.74 12.60 25.72
N PRO A 331 14.82 13.19 26.94
CA PRO A 331 13.67 13.84 27.59
C PRO A 331 13.00 14.93 26.79
N VAL A 332 13.65 15.50 25.76
CA VAL A 332 13.03 16.44 24.81
C VAL A 332 11.79 15.85 24.13
N TRP A 333 11.72 14.53 24.00
CA TRP A 333 10.59 13.83 23.40
C TRP A 333 9.34 13.81 24.29
N ASP A 334 9.49 13.93 25.62
CA ASP A 334 8.39 13.66 26.57
C ASP A 334 7.19 14.60 26.39
N THR A 335 7.43 15.89 26.13
CA THR A 335 6.35 16.84 25.85
C THR A 335 5.54 16.44 24.63
N THR A 336 6.22 16.04 23.54
CA THR A 336 5.56 15.58 22.32
C THR A 336 4.85 14.25 22.54
N ARG A 337 5.47 13.28 23.23
CA ARG A 337 4.88 11.98 23.59
C ARG A 337 3.57 12.16 24.35
N LEU A 338 3.55 12.98 25.41
CA LEU A 338 2.36 13.23 26.22
C LEU A 338 1.25 13.92 25.43
N ARG A 339 1.60 14.86 24.54
CA ARG A 339 0.65 15.52 23.65
C ARG A 339 0.05 14.52 22.65
N VAL A 340 0.89 13.74 21.98
CA VAL A 340 0.49 12.73 21.00
C VAL A 340 -0.41 11.67 21.64
N ALA A 341 -0.03 11.14 22.80
CA ALA A 341 -0.83 10.15 23.53
C ALA A 341 -2.25 10.66 23.84
N ARG A 342 -2.38 11.94 24.25
CA ARG A 342 -3.70 12.57 24.48
C ARG A 342 -4.51 12.70 23.18
N LEU A 343 -3.89 13.10 22.07
CA LEU A 343 -4.56 13.24 20.79
C LEU A 343 -5.02 11.88 20.23
N ILE A 344 -4.18 10.87 20.31
CA ILE A 344 -4.50 9.50 19.87
C ILE A 344 -5.61 8.90 20.74
N LYS A 345 -5.55 9.06 22.07
CA LYS A 345 -6.65 8.65 22.95
C LYS A 345 -7.98 9.26 22.48
N ARG A 346 -8.01 10.58 22.24
CA ARG A 346 -9.22 11.26 21.72
C ARG A 346 -9.64 10.76 20.33
N ALA A 347 -8.69 10.42 19.44
CA ALA A 347 -9.00 9.85 18.14
C ALA A 347 -9.62 8.44 18.25
N CYS A 348 -9.24 7.68 19.28
CA CYS A 348 -9.79 6.34 19.52
C CYS A 348 -11.17 6.35 20.19
N GLU A 349 -11.54 7.43 20.85
CA GLU A 349 -12.86 7.59 21.46
C GLU A 349 -13.96 7.87 20.42
N ALA A 350 -15.16 7.40 20.67
CA ALA A 350 -16.31 7.68 19.82
C ALA A 350 -16.64 9.19 19.81
N PRO A 351 -17.05 9.76 18.66
CA PRO A 351 -17.41 11.17 18.57
C PRO A 351 -18.63 11.48 19.47
N GLY A 352 -18.48 12.48 20.34
CA GLY A 352 -19.52 12.97 21.21
C GLY A 352 -20.64 13.73 20.47
N ARG A 353 -21.69 14.13 21.20
CA ARG A 353 -22.78 14.96 20.64
C ARG A 353 -22.25 16.30 20.12
N ILE A 354 -21.30 16.90 20.84
CA ILE A 354 -20.67 18.18 20.45
C ILE A 354 -19.89 18.01 19.14
N ASP A 355 -19.12 16.92 18.98
CA ASP A 355 -18.40 16.66 17.74
C ASP A 355 -19.35 16.60 16.52
N LYS A 356 -20.52 15.99 16.69
CA LYS A 356 -21.56 15.89 15.65
C LYS A 356 -22.18 17.25 15.32
N LEU A 357 -22.44 18.09 16.36
CA LEU A 357 -22.96 19.44 16.19
C LEU A 357 -21.95 20.35 15.48
N VAL A 358 -20.70 20.30 15.88
CA VAL A 358 -19.61 21.06 15.21
C VAL A 358 -19.46 20.64 13.75
N ALA A 359 -19.55 19.34 13.46
CA ALA A 359 -19.54 18.84 12.08
C ALA A 359 -20.68 19.43 11.25
N LEU A 360 -21.88 19.46 11.82
CA LEU A 360 -23.06 20.04 11.17
C LEU A 360 -22.87 21.54 10.89
N LEU A 361 -22.43 22.29 11.90
CA LEU A 361 -22.17 23.73 11.75
C LEU A 361 -21.11 24.02 10.69
N LEU A 362 -20.01 23.26 10.67
CA LEU A 362 -18.97 23.41 9.66
C LEU A 362 -19.46 22.99 8.25
N ALA A 363 -20.31 21.99 8.15
CA ALA A 363 -20.92 21.62 6.87
C ALA A 363 -21.79 22.74 6.31
N LEU A 364 -22.43 23.52 7.18
CA LEU A 364 -23.30 24.64 6.78
C LEU A 364 -22.52 25.92 6.49
N THR A 365 -21.48 26.22 7.28
CA THR A 365 -20.78 27.51 7.28
C THR A 365 -19.46 27.50 6.51
N ALA A 366 -18.79 26.34 6.42
CA ALA A 366 -17.52 26.16 5.74
C ALA A 366 -17.60 24.99 4.75
N PRO A 367 -18.13 25.23 3.52
CA PRO A 367 -18.39 24.20 2.54
C PRO A 367 -17.22 23.28 2.24
N ASP A 368 -16.03 23.84 2.14
CA ASP A 368 -14.81 23.10 1.80
C ASP A 368 -14.42 22.07 2.86
N LEU A 369 -14.56 22.45 4.14
CA LEU A 369 -14.37 21.57 5.28
C LEU A 369 -15.55 20.62 5.48
N GLY A 370 -16.77 21.13 5.28
CA GLY A 370 -17.99 20.37 5.45
C GLY A 370 -18.11 19.19 4.50
N THR A 371 -17.77 19.35 3.23
CA THR A 371 -17.76 18.25 2.25
C THR A 371 -16.77 17.15 2.59
N ARG A 372 -15.58 17.52 3.05
CA ARG A 372 -14.55 16.56 3.48
C ARG A 372 -14.94 15.82 4.75
N LEU A 373 -15.68 16.48 5.65
CA LEU A 373 -16.18 15.91 6.91
C LEU A 373 -17.41 15.01 6.74
N LEU A 374 -18.23 15.25 5.72
CA LEU A 374 -19.42 14.42 5.47
C LEU A 374 -19.04 12.97 5.18
N GLY A 375 -17.86 12.71 4.59
CA GLY A 375 -17.29 11.37 4.47
C GLY A 375 -16.91 10.75 5.81
N ALA A 376 -16.53 11.58 6.79
CA ALA A 376 -16.05 11.15 8.11
C ALA A 376 -17.16 10.73 9.08
N PHE A 377 -18.35 11.27 8.92
CA PHE A 377 -19.50 10.98 9.81
C PHE A 377 -20.42 9.90 9.23
N GLY A 378 -19.93 9.01 8.43
CA GLY A 378 -20.63 7.91 7.76
C GLY A 378 -22.04 7.64 8.25
N GLY A 379 -22.93 7.22 7.38
CA GLY A 379 -24.29 6.88 7.74
C GLY A 379 -25.36 7.83 7.19
N ARG A 380 -26.62 7.53 7.48
CA ARG A 380 -27.81 8.17 6.91
C ARG A 380 -27.84 9.69 7.05
N PHE A 381 -27.23 10.23 8.12
CA PHE A 381 -27.28 11.66 8.42
C PHE A 381 -26.29 12.47 7.52
N ALA A 382 -25.08 11.98 7.33
CA ALA A 382 -24.12 12.59 6.42
C ALA A 382 -24.63 12.58 4.97
N PHE A 383 -25.29 11.49 4.57
CA PHE A 383 -25.96 11.38 3.27
C PHE A 383 -27.09 12.39 3.08
N VAL A 384 -27.96 12.55 4.09
CA VAL A 384 -29.08 13.50 4.04
C VAL A 384 -28.59 14.95 3.91
N LEU A 385 -27.57 15.34 4.70
CA LEU A 385 -26.96 16.67 4.62
C LEU A 385 -26.27 16.91 3.27
N TRP A 386 -25.53 15.91 2.78
CA TRP A 386 -24.89 15.97 1.48
C TRP A 386 -25.94 16.05 0.36
N ALA A 387 -26.97 15.21 0.37
CA ALA A 387 -28.07 15.21 -0.59
C ALA A 387 -28.85 16.53 -0.57
N TRP A 388 -29.11 17.08 0.62
CA TRP A 388 -29.80 18.36 0.76
C TRP A 388 -28.98 19.53 0.21
N ARG A 389 -27.67 19.57 0.50
CA ARG A 389 -26.74 20.62 0.04
C ARG A 389 -26.50 20.55 -1.47
N TYR A 390 -26.30 19.36 -1.96
CA TYR A 390 -26.03 19.09 -3.37
C TYR A 390 -27.28 18.63 -4.13
N ARG A 391 -28.48 18.88 -3.59
CA ARG A 391 -29.76 18.44 -4.19
C ARG A 391 -29.87 18.74 -5.68
N ARG A 392 -29.39 19.91 -6.15
CA ARG A 392 -29.40 20.27 -7.57
C ARG A 392 -28.44 19.40 -8.38
N PHE A 393 -27.22 19.20 -7.87
CA PHE A 393 -26.21 18.35 -8.52
C PHE A 393 -26.61 16.87 -8.51
N VAL A 394 -27.10 16.38 -7.39
CA VAL A 394 -27.63 15.01 -7.25
C VAL A 394 -28.81 14.79 -8.17
N TRP A 395 -29.77 15.74 -8.25
CA TRP A 395 -30.91 15.69 -9.17
C TRP A 395 -30.46 15.69 -10.61
N GLN A 396 -29.50 16.51 -10.98
CA GLN A 396 -28.97 16.59 -12.33
C GLN A 396 -28.29 15.27 -12.73
N ARG A 397 -27.46 14.71 -11.85
CA ARG A 397 -26.81 13.40 -12.05
C ARG A 397 -27.80 12.23 -12.05
N LEU A 398 -28.86 12.28 -11.28
CA LEU A 398 -29.94 11.27 -11.32
C LEU A 398 -30.76 11.36 -12.59
N LYS A 399 -31.07 12.58 -13.09
CA LYS A 399 -31.69 12.80 -14.40
C LYS A 399 -30.83 12.30 -15.56
N GLU A 400 -29.53 12.62 -15.54
CA GLU A 400 -28.55 12.11 -16.53
C GLU A 400 -28.49 10.58 -16.54
N ARG A 401 -28.68 9.91 -15.40
CA ARG A 401 -28.72 8.45 -15.30
C ARG A 401 -30.06 7.83 -15.63
N GLY A 402 -31.16 8.51 -15.37
CA GLY A 402 -32.49 8.08 -15.81
C GLY A 402 -32.62 8.13 -17.33
N GLY A 403 -31.86 9.02 -18.02
CA GLY A 403 -31.71 9.04 -19.47
C GLY A 403 -30.74 8.00 -20.04
N LEU A 404 -29.85 7.43 -19.20
CA LEU A 404 -28.80 6.47 -19.60
C LEU A 404 -29.24 5.00 -19.59
N ALA A 405 -30.51 4.70 -19.33
CA ALA A 405 -31.07 3.38 -19.61
C ALA A 405 -31.15 3.08 -21.12
N ALA A 406 -30.93 4.10 -21.98
CA ALA A 406 -30.99 4.02 -23.45
C ALA A 406 -29.63 4.12 -24.17
N GLY A 407 -28.48 4.18 -23.46
CA GLY A 407 -27.20 4.41 -24.12
C GLY A 407 -26.02 3.75 -23.37
N ARG A 408 -25.87 2.43 -23.51
CA ARG A 408 -24.60 1.76 -23.19
C ARG A 408 -23.60 2.02 -24.31
N SER A 409 -22.82 3.09 -24.24
CA SER A 409 -21.46 3.16 -24.79
C SER A 409 -20.83 4.52 -24.49
N ARG A 410 -19.57 4.50 -24.09
CA ARG A 410 -18.67 5.61 -23.81
C ARG A 410 -18.66 6.11 -22.37
N LEU A 411 -17.85 5.43 -21.54
CA LEU A 411 -17.03 6.00 -20.47
C LEU A 411 -15.92 4.98 -20.17
N ASP A 412 -15.16 4.68 -21.21
CA ASP A 412 -13.77 4.18 -21.11
C ASP A 412 -12.88 5.36 -21.49
N ASP A 413 -12.71 6.27 -20.58
CA ASP A 413 -11.64 7.27 -20.65
C ASP A 413 -10.61 6.90 -19.60
N GLY A 414 -9.54 6.29 -20.11
CA GLY A 414 -8.37 5.89 -19.36
C GLY A 414 -7.71 7.07 -18.64
N ARG A 415 -8.07 7.25 -17.38
CA ARG A 415 -7.23 7.95 -16.40
C ARG A 415 -6.79 6.94 -15.37
N ASP A 416 -5.53 6.54 -15.51
CA ASP A 416 -4.77 5.75 -14.56
C ASP A 416 -4.85 6.35 -13.16
N TRP A 417 -5.68 5.76 -12.31
CA TRP A 417 -5.68 6.03 -10.88
C TRP A 417 -4.74 5.03 -10.21
N ALA A 418 -3.46 5.17 -10.54
CA ALA A 418 -2.41 4.37 -9.93
C ALA A 418 -2.00 4.98 -8.59
N SER A 419 -2.75 4.70 -7.53
CA SER A 419 -2.19 4.67 -6.18
C SER A 419 -2.36 3.25 -5.64
N PRO A 420 -1.28 2.46 -5.51
CA PRO A 420 -1.36 1.07 -5.03
C PRO A 420 -1.80 0.95 -3.56
N ALA A 421 -1.78 2.04 -2.79
CA ALA A 421 -2.13 2.04 -1.37
C ALA A 421 -3.58 2.40 -1.07
N LEU A 422 -4.31 2.91 -2.04
CA LEU A 422 -5.69 3.35 -1.87
C LEU A 422 -6.54 2.71 -2.95
N GLY A 423 -6.89 1.45 -2.75
CA GLY A 423 -8.04 0.84 -3.40
C GLY A 423 -9.27 1.73 -3.21
N PRO A 424 -10.38 1.49 -3.89
CA PRO A 424 -11.43 2.46 -4.21
C PRO A 424 -12.16 2.99 -2.96
N MET A 425 -11.53 3.90 -2.23
CA MET A 425 -12.18 4.72 -1.19
C MET A 425 -12.65 6.05 -1.77
N ASN A 426 -13.22 6.02 -2.98
CA ASN A 426 -13.97 7.13 -3.48
C ASN A 426 -15.37 7.09 -2.84
N PRO A 427 -15.87 8.17 -2.23
CA PRO A 427 -17.24 8.25 -1.67
C PRO A 427 -18.33 7.82 -2.64
N ILE A 428 -18.06 7.89 -3.96
CA ILE A 428 -18.93 7.39 -5.01
C ILE A 428 -19.03 5.86 -5.01
N TRP A 429 -18.00 5.13 -4.55
CA TRP A 429 -18.02 3.67 -4.47
C TRP A 429 -18.78 3.16 -3.25
N SER A 430 -18.67 3.82 -2.09
CA SER A 430 -19.52 3.50 -0.93
C SER A 430 -21.01 3.74 -1.25
N LEU A 431 -21.33 4.73 -2.10
CA LEU A 431 -22.66 4.95 -2.61
C LEU A 431 -23.13 3.83 -3.57
N ARG A 432 -22.21 3.27 -4.38
CA ARG A 432 -22.53 2.14 -5.28
C ARG A 432 -22.76 0.83 -4.51
N SER A 433 -22.01 0.56 -3.44
CA SER A 433 -22.24 -0.62 -2.59
C SER A 433 -23.56 -0.51 -1.83
N LEU A 434 -23.85 0.64 -1.23
CA LEU A 434 -25.12 0.90 -0.54
C LEU A 434 -26.34 0.81 -1.47
N LEU A 435 -26.20 1.28 -2.72
CA LEU A 435 -27.27 1.15 -3.71
C LEU A 435 -27.42 -0.29 -4.24
N ARG A 436 -26.32 -1.06 -4.35
CA ARG A 436 -26.38 -2.49 -4.70
C ARG A 436 -27.03 -3.33 -3.60
N GLU A 437 -26.70 -3.12 -2.35
CA GLU A 437 -27.31 -3.85 -1.22
C GLU A 437 -28.82 -3.59 -1.14
N LYS A 438 -29.28 -2.34 -1.34
CA LYS A 438 -30.72 -2.04 -1.33
C LYS A 438 -31.47 -2.61 -2.52
N VAL A 439 -30.83 -2.74 -3.69
CA VAL A 439 -31.46 -3.35 -4.88
C VAL A 439 -31.54 -4.89 -4.74
N LEU A 440 -30.65 -5.52 -3.98
CA LEU A 440 -30.65 -6.96 -3.73
C LEU A 440 -31.55 -7.37 -2.55
N GLN A 441 -31.93 -6.43 -1.66
CA GLN A 441 -32.82 -6.66 -0.52
C GLN A 441 -34.30 -6.36 -0.78
N THR A 442 -34.69 -6.03 -2.01
CA THR A 442 -36.11 -5.91 -2.38
C THR A 442 -36.74 -7.31 -2.48
N PRO A 443 -37.83 -7.57 -1.72
CA PRO A 443 -38.47 -8.89 -1.73
C PRO A 443 -38.92 -9.31 -3.15
N SER A 444 -38.76 -10.58 -3.46
CA SER A 444 -39.03 -11.21 -4.75
C SER A 444 -40.49 -11.10 -5.24
N SER A 445 -41.41 -10.51 -4.47
CA SER A 445 -42.81 -10.30 -4.84
C SER A 445 -43.05 -9.19 -5.87
N VAL A 446 -42.05 -8.36 -6.19
CA VAL A 446 -42.19 -7.29 -7.21
C VAL A 446 -41.69 -7.74 -8.59
N ARG A 447 -41.04 -8.90 -8.70
CA ARG A 447 -40.51 -9.40 -9.99
C ARG A 447 -41.50 -10.17 -10.86
N GLN A 448 -42.71 -10.45 -10.39
CA GLN A 448 -43.68 -11.29 -11.13
C GLN A 448 -44.72 -10.54 -12.02
N ARG A 449 -44.61 -9.20 -12.22
CA ARG A 449 -45.57 -8.47 -13.04
C ARG A 449 -45.01 -7.81 -14.31
N ALA A 450 -43.87 -8.24 -14.81
CA ALA A 450 -43.36 -7.73 -16.08
C ALA A 450 -42.88 -8.85 -17.01
N ALA A 451 -43.70 -9.88 -17.21
CA ALA A 451 -43.49 -10.85 -18.28
C ALA A 451 -44.85 -11.08 -18.95
N LEU A 452 -45.08 -10.42 -20.05
CA LEU A 452 -46.10 -10.80 -21.06
C LEU A 452 -45.35 -11.18 -22.34
N PRO A 453 -45.88 -12.17 -23.08
CA PRO A 453 -45.15 -12.94 -24.07
C PRO A 453 -45.24 -12.30 -25.46
N THR A 454 -44.18 -12.44 -26.25
CA THR A 454 -44.30 -12.38 -27.71
C THR A 454 -43.72 -13.64 -28.32
N SER A 455 -44.63 -14.30 -29.00
CA SER A 455 -44.46 -15.44 -29.88
C SER A 455 -43.76 -15.05 -31.20
N GLY A 456 -43.09 -16.04 -31.79
CA GLY A 456 -43.11 -16.24 -33.26
C GLY A 456 -41.76 -16.25 -33.93
N SER A 457 -41.31 -17.46 -34.28
CA SER A 457 -40.89 -17.92 -35.63
C SER A 457 -39.85 -17.04 -36.40
N ASP A 458 -38.87 -17.54 -37.06
CA ASP A 458 -38.54 -18.69 -37.91
C ASP A 458 -37.06 -18.64 -38.26
N GLN A 459 -36.37 -19.73 -38.20
CA GLN A 459 -35.80 -20.62 -39.22
C GLN A 459 -34.95 -20.02 -40.36
N LEU A 460 -33.77 -20.64 -40.53
CA LEU A 460 -33.05 -21.00 -41.77
C LEU A 460 -32.17 -19.93 -42.43
N LEU A 461 -30.89 -20.15 -42.68
CA LEU A 461 -30.24 -21.01 -43.66
C LEU A 461 -28.71 -20.79 -43.65
N ASP A 462 -28.05 -21.92 -43.81
CA ASP A 462 -26.68 -22.15 -44.23
C ASP A 462 -26.28 -21.43 -45.53
N ARG A 463 -24.96 -21.08 -45.67
CA ARG A 463 -24.10 -21.58 -46.77
C ARG A 463 -22.75 -20.92 -46.78
N GLU A 464 -21.77 -21.77 -46.71
CA GLU A 464 -20.49 -21.94 -47.42
C GLU A 464 -20.14 -20.94 -48.54
N ALA A 465 -18.84 -20.59 -48.63
CA ALA A 465 -17.90 -20.87 -49.74
C ALA A 465 -16.63 -19.98 -49.60
N THR A 466 -15.46 -20.53 -49.34
CA THR A 466 -14.36 -20.88 -50.25
C THR A 466 -13.82 -19.81 -51.24
N GLY A 467 -12.47 -19.64 -51.23
CA GLY A 467 -11.66 -19.14 -52.33
C GLY A 467 -10.54 -18.22 -51.87
N ALA A 468 -9.34 -18.65 -51.64
CA ALA A 468 -8.21 -18.93 -52.51
C ALA A 468 -7.59 -17.68 -53.20
N GLY A 469 -6.26 -17.46 -53.03
CA GLY A 469 -5.45 -16.67 -53.90
C GLY A 469 -4.28 -15.92 -53.23
N GLY A 470 -3.08 -16.51 -53.17
CA GLY A 470 -1.80 -15.80 -52.99
C GLY A 470 -1.27 -15.39 -54.37
N PRO A 471 0.09 -15.23 -54.58
CA PRO A 471 1.07 -14.41 -53.86
C PRO A 471 1.84 -13.49 -54.87
N SER A 472 2.77 -12.64 -54.42
CA SER A 472 3.91 -12.09 -55.22
C SER A 472 4.64 -11.06 -54.33
N GLU A 473 5.82 -11.35 -53.86
CA GLU A 473 7.18 -11.19 -54.46
C GLU A 473 7.52 -9.77 -54.95
N ARG A 474 8.64 -9.35 -54.45
CA ARG A 474 9.84 -8.64 -54.94
C ARG A 474 10.08 -7.37 -54.14
N ASP A 475 11.17 -7.24 -53.59
CA ASP A 475 12.62 -7.25 -53.82
C ASP A 475 13.22 -5.84 -53.81
N GLU A 476 14.41 -5.83 -53.23
CA GLU A 476 15.57 -4.95 -53.46
C GLU A 476 15.53 -3.56 -52.80
N SER A 477 16.42 -3.28 -51.98
CA SER A 477 17.90 -3.12 -51.96
C SER A 477 18.27 -1.67 -51.69
N VAL A 478 19.11 -1.48 -50.77
CA VAL A 478 20.52 -1.10 -50.83
C VAL A 478 20.89 0.36 -50.55
N ILE A 479 21.78 0.51 -49.59
CA ILE A 479 23.01 1.30 -49.54
C ILE A 479 23.06 2.70 -48.90
N HIS A 480 23.95 2.75 -47.93
CA HIS A 480 24.98 3.79 -47.59
C HIS A 480 24.48 5.14 -47.04
N SER A 481 25.17 5.77 -46.23
CA SER A 481 26.46 5.79 -45.51
C SER A 481 26.60 7.12 -44.81
N GLU A 482 27.36 7.06 -43.74
CA GLU A 482 28.36 8.04 -43.30
C GLU A 482 27.99 9.39 -42.68
N ARG A 483 28.46 9.48 -41.45
CA ARG A 483 29.40 10.47 -40.87
C ARG A 483 28.88 11.80 -40.32
N SER A 484 29.24 11.92 -39.11
CA SER A 484 29.98 13.02 -38.46
C SER A 484 29.24 14.34 -38.18
N ARG A 485 28.93 14.61 -36.99
CA ARG A 485 29.71 15.48 -36.07
C ARG A 485 29.21 15.37 -34.65
#